data_cf9fe94664d534675b674f680b9961b5
#
_entry.id   cf9fe94664d534675b674f680b9961b5
#
_cell.length_a   1.000
_cell.length_b   1.000
_cell.length_c   1.000
_cell.angle_alpha   90.00
_cell.angle_beta   90.00
_cell.angle_gamma   90.00
#
_symmetry.space_group_name_H-M   'P 1'
#
loop_
_entity.id
_entity.type
_entity.pdbx_description
1 polymer ?
#
loop_
_entity_poly.entity_id
_entity_poly.type
_entity_poly.pdbx_seq_one_letter_code
_entity_poly.pdbx_strand_id
1 'polypeptide(L)' 'SAVMAATGLLYLAILTAFGMDLVARAALS' A
#
# COMPACT_ATOMS: atom_id res chain seq x y z
N SER A 1 -18.60 -6.81 7.52
CA SER A 1 -19.16 -5.49 7.73
C SER A 1 -18.44 -4.45 6.89
N ALA A 2 -19.07 -3.30 6.69
CA ALA A 2 -18.48 -2.22 5.91
C ALA A 2 -17.20 -1.68 6.56
N VAL A 3 -17.13 -1.68 7.88
CA VAL A 3 -15.94 -1.21 8.61
C VAL A 3 -14.76 -2.13 8.35
N MET A 4 -14.97 -3.43 8.35
CA MET A 4 -13.89 -4.39 8.07
C MET A 4 -13.41 -4.28 6.63
N ALA A 5 -14.33 -4.11 5.68
CA ALA A 5 -13.97 -3.93 4.29
C ALA A 5 -13.19 -2.64 4.08
N ALA A 6 -13.62 -1.55 4.70
CA ALA A 6 -12.91 -0.27 4.62
C ALA A 6 -11.51 -0.36 5.21
N THR A 7 -11.35 -1.05 6.34
CA THR A 7 -10.04 -1.25 6.98
C THR A 7 -9.10 -2.01 6.05
N GLY A 8 -9.59 -3.08 5.43
CA GLY A 8 -8.78 -3.85 4.49
C GLY A 8 -8.36 -3.06 3.27
N LEU A 9 -9.28 -2.26 2.72
CA LEU A 9 -8.98 -1.41 1.58
C LEU A 9 -7.94 -0.34 1.92
N LEU A 10 -8.05 0.27 3.09
CA LEU A 10 -7.08 1.26 3.53
C LEU A 10 -5.70 0.63 3.75
N TYR A 11 -5.67 -0.55 4.33
CA TYR A 11 -4.42 -1.27 4.53
C TYR A 11 -3.74 -1.57 3.19
N LEU A 12 -4.50 -2.08 2.24
CA LEU A 12 -3.96 -2.39 0.92
C LEU A 12 -3.48 -1.13 0.18
N ALA A 13 -4.21 -0.02 0.32
CA ALA A 13 -3.82 1.23 -0.30
C ALA A 13 -2.47 1.72 0.24
N ILE A 14 -2.29 1.70 1.55
CA ILE A 14 -1.03 2.10 2.19
C ILE A 14 0.10 1.16 1.80
N LEU A 15 -0.14 -0.13 1.83
CA LEU A 15 0.86 -1.14 1.51
C LEU A 15 1.31 -1.01 0.05
N THR A 16 0.38 -0.80 -0.87
CA THR A 16 0.69 -0.63 -2.28
C THR A 16 1.50 0.64 -2.53
N ALA A 17 1.09 1.75 -1.93
CA ALA A 17 1.80 3.02 -2.07
C ALA A 17 3.22 2.92 -1.54
N PHE A 18 3.40 2.32 -0.37
CA PHE A 18 4.71 2.14 0.24
C PHE A 18 5.57 1.19 -0.59
N GLY A 19 4.98 0.10 -1.07
CA GLY A 19 5.70 -0.89 -1.87
C GLY A 19 6.21 -0.30 -3.19
N MET A 20 5.39 0.49 -3.87
CA MET A 20 5.80 1.13 -5.11
C MET A 20 6.91 2.16 -4.89
N ASP A 21 6.85 2.90 -3.78
CA ASP A 21 7.89 3.85 -3.44
C ASP A 21 9.24 3.15 -3.19
N LEU A 22 9.21 2.04 -2.48
CA LEU A 22 10.41 1.26 -2.18
C LEU A 22 11.02 0.70 -3.46
N VAL A 23 10.20 0.15 -4.35
CA VAL A 23 10.66 -0.39 -5.63
C VAL A 23 11.28 0.70 -6.49
N ALA A 24 10.67 1.88 -6.54
CA ALA A 24 11.20 3.01 -7.32
C ALA A 24 12.58 3.42 -6.83
N ARG A 25 12.79 3.47 -5.52
CA ARG A 25 14.10 3.80 -4.93
C ARG A 25 15.14 2.73 -5.22
N ALA A 26 14.76 1.46 -5.11
CA ALA A 26 15.66 0.35 -5.39
C ALA A 26 16.07 0.33 -6.87
N ALA A 27 15.17 0.69 -7.78
CA ALA A 27 15.46 0.73 -9.20
C ALA A 27 16.49 1.82 -9.57
N LEU A 28 16.55 2.89 -8.77
CA LEU A 28 17.47 4.01 -9.01
C LEU A 28 18.79 3.88 -8.26
N SER A 29 18.84 2.95 -7.30
CA SER A 29 20.05 2.82 -6.46
C SER A 29 21.16 2.00 -7.09
#